data_a66d999e6bdb22f29c19f8b5615f7ccc
#
_entry.id   a66d999e6bdb22f29c19f8b5615f7ccc
#
_cell.length_a   1.000
_cell.length_b   1.000
_cell.length_c   1.000
_cell.angle_alpha   90.00
_cell.angle_beta   90.00
_cell.angle_gamma   90.00
#
_symmetry.space_group_name_H-M   'P 1'
#
loop_
_entity.id
_entity.type
_entity.pdbx_description
1 polymer ?
#
loop_
_entity_poly.entity_id
_entity_poly.type
_entity_poly.pdbx_seq_one_letter_code
_entity_poly.pdbx_strand_id
1 'polypeptide(L)'
;SNSGTNSNDSKSSVDNTNNKTNQFYSRLQFWDAFLINLEELKEVGLTEVKFENTINRSNSKANPRQIERVIRGAKFAFVLTYDAVEENEIIEDFENIAKAIILLQLDYLGGHGTRGYGRVAFSGFNVECVAGEIDYDTLEAIKELLKKAEYSSDLSM
;
A
#
# COMPACT_ATOMS: atom_id res chain seq x y z
N SER A 1 -68.50 -1.42 -44.59
CA SER A 1 -67.65 -0.50 -43.81
C SER A 1 -66.51 -1.24 -43.18
N ASN A 2 -65.35 -0.96 -43.75
CA ASN A 2 -64.04 -1.51 -43.44
C ASN A 2 -63.47 -0.80 -42.24
N SER A 3 -62.83 -1.57 -41.34
CA SER A 3 -61.87 -1.05 -40.44
C SER A 3 -60.66 -1.99 -40.39
N GLY A 4 -59.63 -1.56 -41.09
CA GLY A 4 -58.28 -2.23 -41.01
C GLY A 4 -57.50 -1.74 -39.80
N THR A 5 -57.07 -2.66 -39.03
CA THR A 5 -56.09 -2.41 -37.92
C THR A 5 -54.70 -2.75 -38.40
N ASN A 6 -53.87 -1.72 -38.54
CA ASN A 6 -52.42 -1.89 -38.73
C ASN A 6 -51.77 -2.11 -37.38
N SER A 7 -51.19 -3.30 -37.19
CA SER A 7 -50.27 -3.61 -36.11
C SER A 7 -48.84 -3.29 -36.55
N ASN A 8 -48.29 -2.23 -35.97
CA ASN A 8 -46.87 -1.91 -36.08
C ASN A 8 -46.08 -2.75 -35.10
N ASP A 9 -45.39 -3.75 -35.60
CA ASP A 9 -44.33 -4.48 -34.88
C ASP A 9 -43.11 -3.60 -34.80
N SER A 10 -42.94 -2.95 -33.65
CA SER A 10 -41.68 -2.31 -33.28
C SER A 10 -40.73 -3.36 -32.77
N LYS A 11 -39.80 -3.82 -33.62
CA LYS A 11 -38.62 -4.58 -33.22
C LYS A 11 -37.73 -3.65 -32.39
N SER A 12 -37.73 -3.85 -31.08
CA SER A 12 -36.69 -3.32 -30.20
C SER A 12 -35.39 -4.11 -30.43
N SER A 13 -34.47 -3.50 -31.13
CA SER A 13 -33.08 -3.95 -31.17
C SER A 13 -32.48 -3.82 -29.76
N VAL A 14 -32.31 -4.92 -29.10
CA VAL A 14 -31.50 -5.00 -27.85
C VAL A 14 -30.06 -4.85 -28.26
N ASP A 15 -29.54 -3.63 -28.12
CA ASP A 15 -28.08 -3.40 -28.17
C ASP A 15 -27.42 -4.13 -26.99
N ASN A 16 -26.94 -5.30 -27.27
CA ASN A 16 -25.95 -5.99 -26.39
C ASN A 16 -24.63 -5.22 -26.45
N THR A 17 -24.56 -4.09 -25.78
CA THR A 17 -23.29 -3.50 -25.41
C THR A 17 -22.64 -4.43 -24.38
N ASN A 18 -21.77 -5.32 -24.87
CA ASN A 18 -20.83 -6.04 -24.04
C ASN A 18 -19.94 -4.99 -23.30
N ASN A 19 -20.39 -4.54 -22.14
CA ASN A 19 -19.54 -3.89 -21.16
C ASN A 19 -18.52 -4.94 -20.69
N LYS A 20 -17.45 -5.13 -21.47
CA LYS A 20 -16.20 -5.69 -20.94
C LYS A 20 -15.73 -4.69 -19.90
N THR A 21 -16.10 -4.90 -18.65
CA THR A 21 -15.38 -4.30 -17.52
C THR A 21 -13.93 -4.71 -17.70
N ASN A 22 -13.06 -3.75 -18.07
CA ASN A 22 -11.64 -3.96 -18.08
C ASN A 22 -11.25 -4.23 -16.62
N GLN A 23 -11.13 -5.49 -16.28
CA GLN A 23 -10.73 -5.94 -14.97
C GLN A 23 -9.19 -5.87 -14.95
N PHE A 24 -8.66 -4.85 -14.28
CA PHE A 24 -7.23 -4.73 -14.07
C PHE A 24 -6.86 -5.59 -12.85
N TYR A 25 -5.91 -6.49 -13.04
CA TYR A 25 -5.31 -7.26 -11.95
C TYR A 25 -4.16 -6.46 -11.35
N SER A 26 -4.05 -6.51 -10.02
CA SER A 26 -2.91 -5.92 -9.34
C SER A 26 -1.63 -6.70 -9.66
N ARG A 27 -0.59 -6.01 -10.06
CA ARG A 27 0.75 -6.58 -10.26
C ARG A 27 1.54 -6.68 -8.96
N LEU A 28 1.05 -6.04 -7.89
CA LEU A 28 1.72 -6.03 -6.59
C LEU A 28 1.01 -6.95 -5.63
N GLN A 29 1.77 -7.80 -4.95
CA GLN A 29 1.31 -8.65 -3.87
C GLN A 29 2.14 -8.38 -2.63
N PHE A 30 1.47 -7.95 -1.55
CA PHE A 30 2.09 -7.73 -0.25
C PHE A 30 1.95 -8.98 0.60
N TRP A 31 3.03 -9.34 1.25
CA TRP A 31 3.07 -10.48 2.17
C TRP A 31 3.02 -10.01 3.62
N ASP A 32 2.74 -10.94 4.53
CA ASP A 32 2.77 -10.65 5.96
C ASP A 32 4.17 -10.22 6.38
N ALA A 33 4.23 -9.13 7.13
CA ALA A 33 5.48 -8.58 7.64
C ALA A 33 5.74 -9.12 9.05
N PHE A 34 6.71 -10.03 9.18
CA PHE A 34 7.08 -10.63 10.45
C PHE A 34 8.11 -9.80 11.20
N LEU A 35 7.96 -9.71 12.53
CA LEU A 35 8.93 -9.07 13.39
C LEU A 35 10.26 -9.85 13.38
N ILE A 36 11.37 -9.18 13.08
CA ILE A 36 12.68 -9.81 12.91
C ILE A 36 13.66 -9.53 14.05
N ASN A 37 13.38 -8.57 14.92
CA ASN A 37 14.27 -8.21 16.03
C ASN A 37 13.63 -8.45 17.41
N LEU A 38 12.91 -9.55 17.57
CA LEU A 38 12.24 -9.92 18.83
C LEU A 38 13.21 -9.96 20.02
N GLU A 39 14.42 -10.49 19.82
CA GLU A 39 15.43 -10.61 20.88
C GLU A 39 15.87 -9.25 21.42
N GLU A 40 16.02 -8.23 20.54
CA GLU A 40 16.36 -6.87 20.93
C GLU A 40 15.28 -6.21 21.79
N LEU A 41 14.02 -6.65 21.63
CA LEU A 41 12.84 -6.05 22.26
C LEU A 41 12.34 -6.80 23.50
N LYS A 42 12.93 -7.94 23.85
CA LYS A 42 12.46 -8.81 24.96
C LYS A 42 12.35 -8.07 26.30
N GLU A 43 13.28 -7.19 26.60
CA GLU A 43 13.31 -6.49 27.88
C GLU A 43 12.32 -5.31 27.92
N VAL A 44 12.03 -4.69 26.78
CA VAL A 44 11.20 -3.48 26.67
C VAL A 44 9.73 -3.83 26.39
N GLY A 45 9.48 -5.01 25.80
CA GLY A 45 8.16 -5.42 25.30
C GLY A 45 7.96 -5.02 23.84
N LEU A 46 6.91 -5.58 23.21
CA LEU A 46 6.60 -5.35 21.79
C LEU A 46 5.65 -4.18 21.58
N THR A 47 4.88 -3.87 22.58
CA THR A 47 3.85 -2.83 22.53
C THR A 47 3.92 -1.93 23.74
N GLU A 48 3.47 -0.70 23.59
CA GLU A 48 3.25 0.23 24.67
C GLU A 48 1.80 0.69 24.69
N VAL A 49 1.27 0.90 25.90
CA VAL A 49 -0.07 1.44 26.10
C VAL A 49 0.03 2.94 26.35
N LYS A 50 -0.62 3.72 25.53
CA LYS A 50 -0.72 5.17 25.68
C LYS A 50 -2.13 5.56 26.08
N PHE A 51 -2.24 6.40 27.12
CA PHE A 51 -3.51 6.94 27.56
C PHE A 51 -3.80 8.25 26.83
N GLU A 52 -4.96 8.33 26.21
CA GLU A 52 -5.44 9.53 25.52
C GLU A 52 -6.80 9.93 26.06
N ASN A 53 -7.02 11.23 26.22
CA ASN A 53 -8.30 11.79 26.61
C ASN A 53 -9.01 12.41 25.41
N THR A 54 -10.23 12.00 25.15
CA THR A 54 -11.11 12.67 24.19
C THR A 54 -12.12 13.49 24.98
N ILE A 55 -12.13 14.81 24.79
CA ILE A 55 -13.10 15.70 25.42
C ILE A 55 -14.34 15.77 24.53
N ASN A 56 -15.48 15.39 25.08
CA ASN A 56 -16.76 15.61 24.41
C ASN A 56 -17.13 17.10 24.51
N ARG A 57 -17.18 17.77 23.37
CA ARG A 57 -17.41 19.22 23.30
C ARG A 57 -18.79 19.66 23.79
N SER A 58 -19.80 18.79 23.78
CA SER A 58 -21.17 19.14 24.20
C SER A 58 -21.37 19.09 25.70
N ASN A 59 -20.64 18.26 26.43
CA ASN A 59 -20.80 18.08 27.87
C ASN A 59 -19.51 18.21 28.70
N SER A 60 -18.39 18.59 28.04
CA SER A 60 -17.06 18.76 28.63
C SER A 60 -16.53 17.53 29.41
N LYS A 61 -17.12 16.38 29.22
CA LYS A 61 -16.63 15.15 29.85
C LYS A 61 -15.43 14.59 29.10
N ALA A 62 -14.38 14.24 29.85
CA ALA A 62 -13.22 13.52 29.33
C ALA A 62 -13.56 12.02 29.27
N ASN A 63 -13.32 11.43 28.10
CA ASN A 63 -13.36 9.98 27.89
C ASN A 63 -11.92 9.48 27.74
N PRO A 64 -11.35 8.87 28.78
CA PRO A 64 -10.02 8.28 28.69
C PRO A 64 -10.08 7.03 27.79
N ARG A 65 -9.11 6.93 26.89
CA ARG A 65 -8.91 5.77 26.01
C ARG A 65 -7.51 5.24 26.18
N GLN A 66 -7.37 3.93 26.18
CA GLN A 66 -6.10 3.25 26.07
C GLN A 66 -5.89 2.87 24.61
N ILE A 67 -4.75 3.24 24.05
CA ILE A 67 -4.33 2.88 22.71
C ILE A 67 -3.05 2.09 22.83
N GLU A 68 -3.07 0.88 22.34
CA GLU A 68 -1.89 0.02 22.23
C GLU A 68 -1.23 0.27 20.89
N ARG A 69 0.09 0.43 20.89
CA ARG A 69 0.88 0.59 19.67
C ARG A 69 2.19 -0.18 19.75
N VAL A 70 2.71 -0.53 18.58
CA VAL A 70 4.05 -1.11 18.47
C VAL A 70 5.09 -0.10 18.92
N ILE A 71 6.08 -0.54 19.69
CA ILE A 71 7.13 0.34 20.20
C ILE A 71 8.07 0.80 19.09
N ARG A 72 8.72 1.93 19.33
CA ARG A 72 9.80 2.42 18.45
C ARG A 72 10.95 1.42 18.44
N GLY A 73 11.49 1.16 17.24
CA GLY A 73 12.63 0.24 17.05
C GLY A 73 12.22 -1.18 16.68
N ALA A 74 10.94 -1.52 16.66
CA ALA A 74 10.48 -2.78 16.09
C ALA A 74 10.79 -2.81 14.59
N LYS A 75 11.40 -3.91 14.12
CA LYS A 75 11.79 -4.14 12.73
C LYS A 75 10.98 -5.28 12.16
N PHE A 76 10.42 -5.06 10.98
CA PHE A 76 9.60 -6.04 10.28
C PHE A 76 10.22 -6.39 8.93
N ALA A 77 10.22 -7.69 8.58
CA ALA A 77 10.56 -8.12 7.24
C ALA A 77 9.41 -7.74 6.28
N PHE A 78 9.67 -6.80 5.39
CA PHE A 78 8.73 -6.39 4.36
C PHE A 78 9.02 -7.14 3.07
N VAL A 79 8.02 -7.83 2.54
CA VAL A 79 8.14 -8.60 1.30
C VAL A 79 7.04 -8.16 0.33
N LEU A 80 7.45 -7.84 -0.88
CA LEU A 80 6.61 -7.45 -1.98
C LEU A 80 6.95 -8.30 -3.20
N THR A 81 5.95 -8.94 -3.80
CA THR A 81 6.09 -9.59 -5.11
C THR A 81 5.51 -8.70 -6.18
N TYR A 82 6.26 -8.51 -7.25
CA TYR A 82 5.82 -7.79 -8.44
C TYR A 82 5.74 -8.77 -9.63
N ASP A 83 4.60 -8.78 -10.32
CA ASP A 83 4.37 -9.56 -11.52
C ASP A 83 4.65 -8.70 -12.75
N ALA A 84 5.76 -8.98 -13.42
CA ALA A 84 6.22 -8.27 -14.62
C ALA A 84 5.49 -8.80 -15.86
N VAL A 85 4.30 -8.27 -16.14
CA VAL A 85 3.49 -8.66 -17.29
C VAL A 85 4.04 -8.05 -18.58
N GLU A 86 4.44 -6.79 -18.54
CA GLU A 86 4.94 -6.02 -19.69
C GLU A 86 6.34 -5.48 -19.37
N GLU A 87 7.33 -5.94 -20.13
CA GLU A 87 8.74 -5.63 -19.90
C GLU A 87 9.03 -4.12 -19.96
N ASN A 88 8.40 -3.41 -20.89
CA ASN A 88 8.56 -1.96 -21.07
C ASN A 88 7.97 -1.12 -19.95
N GLU A 89 7.13 -1.67 -19.07
CA GLU A 89 6.50 -0.96 -17.96
C GLU A 89 7.24 -1.17 -16.62
N ILE A 90 8.16 -2.13 -16.54
CA ILE A 90 8.84 -2.51 -15.30
C ILE A 90 9.51 -1.32 -14.62
N ILE A 91 10.28 -0.53 -15.35
CA ILE A 91 11.02 0.61 -14.79
C ILE A 91 10.06 1.68 -14.27
N GLU A 92 9.01 2.02 -15.04
CA GLU A 92 8.00 2.99 -14.61
C GLU A 92 7.26 2.53 -13.35
N ASP A 93 6.89 1.26 -13.29
CA ASP A 93 6.24 0.66 -12.11
C ASP A 93 7.14 0.75 -10.87
N PHE A 94 8.44 0.44 -11.00
CA PHE A 94 9.39 0.55 -9.90
C PHE A 94 9.71 1.99 -9.51
N GLU A 95 9.68 2.94 -10.44
CA GLU A 95 9.74 4.37 -10.09
C GLU A 95 8.53 4.78 -9.23
N ASN A 96 7.34 4.30 -9.57
CA ASN A 96 6.13 4.58 -8.82
C ASN A 96 6.15 3.90 -7.43
N ILE A 97 6.67 2.67 -7.33
CA ILE A 97 6.88 1.98 -6.05
C ILE A 97 7.87 2.76 -5.18
N ALA A 98 9.00 3.18 -5.72
CA ALA A 98 10.00 3.97 -5.01
C ALA A 98 9.42 5.30 -4.49
N LYS A 99 8.67 6.01 -5.33
CA LYS A 99 7.95 7.24 -4.93
C LYS A 99 6.95 6.98 -3.81
N ALA A 100 6.18 5.88 -3.89
CA ALA A 100 5.21 5.51 -2.87
C ALA A 100 5.88 5.20 -1.52
N ILE A 101 7.02 4.51 -1.53
CA ILE A 101 7.83 4.23 -0.33
C ILE A 101 8.32 5.54 0.31
N ILE A 102 8.86 6.47 -0.48
CA ILE A 102 9.30 7.78 0.00
C ILE A 102 8.14 8.54 0.65
N LEU A 103 6.99 8.60 -0.03
CA LEU A 103 5.80 9.29 0.49
C LEU A 103 5.30 8.67 1.80
N LEU A 104 5.31 7.33 1.90
CA LEU A 104 4.90 6.64 3.12
C LEU A 104 5.82 6.96 4.30
N GLN A 105 7.13 7.11 4.07
CA GLN A 105 8.09 7.52 5.10
C GLN A 105 7.90 8.96 5.58
N LEU A 106 7.40 9.83 4.70
CA LEU A 106 7.06 11.23 5.04
C LEU A 106 5.72 11.35 5.76
N ASP A 107 4.85 10.37 5.59
CA ASP A 107 3.52 10.32 6.22
C ASP A 107 3.50 9.30 7.37
N TYR A 108 2.49 8.47 7.45
CA TYR A 108 2.34 7.43 8.48
C TYR A 108 1.58 6.22 7.95
N LEU A 109 1.87 5.06 8.54
CA LEU A 109 1.14 3.81 8.30
C LEU A 109 0.08 3.60 9.38
N GLY A 110 -1.15 3.30 9.00
CA GLY A 110 -2.25 3.02 9.91
C GLY A 110 -2.97 4.28 10.41
N GLY A 111 -3.33 4.33 11.68
CA GLY A 111 -4.12 5.41 12.27
C GLY A 111 -3.35 6.34 13.18
N HIS A 112 -3.98 7.46 13.58
CA HIS A 112 -3.46 8.42 14.55
C HIS A 112 -2.14 9.13 14.17
N GLY A 113 -1.84 9.24 12.88
CA GLY A 113 -0.61 9.87 12.38
C GLY A 113 -0.40 11.29 12.86
N THR A 114 -1.46 12.10 12.95
CA THR A 114 -1.41 13.47 13.49
C THR A 114 -0.97 13.57 14.96
N ARG A 115 -0.90 12.41 15.66
CA ARG A 115 -0.43 12.29 17.04
C ARG A 115 0.93 11.59 17.14
N GLY A 116 1.64 11.46 15.99
CA GLY A 116 2.97 10.89 15.90
C GLY A 116 3.03 9.36 15.93
N TYR A 117 1.93 8.70 15.55
CA TYR A 117 1.90 7.24 15.39
C TYR A 117 2.22 6.85 13.94
N GLY A 118 2.65 5.61 13.73
CA GLY A 118 2.78 5.01 12.42
C GLY A 118 3.96 5.50 11.57
N ARG A 119 4.93 6.23 12.14
CA ARG A 119 6.16 6.58 11.41
C ARG A 119 6.95 5.33 11.12
N VAL A 120 7.28 5.11 9.86
CA VAL A 120 8.05 3.97 9.37
C VAL A 120 9.27 4.44 8.58
N ALA A 121 10.28 3.59 8.51
CA ALA A 121 11.45 3.78 7.67
C ALA A 121 11.78 2.47 6.97
N PHE A 122 12.12 2.52 5.70
CA PHE A 122 12.53 1.37 4.92
C PHE A 122 14.02 1.39 4.68
N SER A 123 14.67 0.23 4.77
CA SER A 123 16.10 0.08 4.53
C SER A 123 16.45 -1.36 4.15
N GLY A 124 17.58 -1.54 3.47
CA GLY A 124 18.11 -2.86 3.13
C GLY A 124 17.29 -3.57 2.07
N PHE A 125 16.87 -2.88 1.02
CA PHE A 125 16.16 -3.51 -0.09
C PHE A 125 17.04 -4.53 -0.80
N ASN A 126 16.49 -5.70 -1.04
CA ASN A 126 17.02 -6.71 -1.92
C ASN A 126 16.00 -7.03 -3.02
N VAL A 127 16.46 -7.24 -4.23
CA VAL A 127 15.61 -7.55 -5.40
C VAL A 127 16.13 -8.80 -6.07
N GLU A 128 15.25 -9.78 -6.22
CA GLU A 128 15.55 -11.06 -6.85
C GLU A 128 14.49 -11.39 -7.90
N CYS A 129 14.90 -11.86 -9.07
CA CYS A 129 14.01 -12.47 -10.05
C CYS A 129 13.78 -13.93 -9.63
N VAL A 130 12.57 -14.24 -9.17
CA VAL A 130 12.23 -15.59 -8.67
C VAL A 130 11.65 -16.50 -9.73
N ALA A 131 11.15 -15.94 -10.85
CA ALA A 131 10.60 -16.67 -11.98
C ALA A 131 10.76 -15.86 -13.26
N GLY A 132 10.97 -16.55 -14.38
CA GLY A 132 11.23 -15.88 -15.67
C GLY A 132 12.68 -15.43 -15.82
N GLU A 133 12.88 -14.52 -16.75
CA GLU A 133 14.18 -13.90 -17.04
C GLU A 133 14.01 -12.39 -17.05
N ILE A 134 15.00 -11.69 -16.52
CA ILE A 134 15.11 -10.24 -16.59
C ILE A 134 16.53 -9.89 -17.00
N ASP A 135 16.70 -8.88 -17.83
CA ASP A 135 18.03 -8.43 -18.19
C ASP A 135 18.76 -7.78 -16.99
N TYR A 136 20.10 -7.87 -17.02
CA TYR A 136 20.94 -7.38 -15.94
C TYR A 136 20.80 -5.88 -15.71
N ASP A 137 20.71 -5.10 -16.77
CA ASP A 137 20.69 -3.64 -16.69
C ASP A 137 19.37 -3.16 -16.07
N THR A 138 18.25 -3.78 -16.42
CA THR A 138 16.95 -3.54 -15.80
C THR A 138 16.95 -3.88 -14.32
N LEU A 139 17.53 -5.02 -13.93
CA LEU A 139 17.62 -5.44 -12.54
C LEU A 139 18.46 -4.44 -11.70
N GLU A 140 19.59 -3.99 -12.22
CA GLU A 140 20.44 -3.00 -11.54
C GLU A 140 19.75 -1.64 -11.44
N ALA A 141 19.04 -1.21 -12.49
CA ALA A 141 18.25 0.04 -12.45
C ALA A 141 17.18 -0.01 -11.33
N ILE A 142 16.47 -1.13 -11.17
CA ILE A 142 15.50 -1.34 -10.09
C ILE A 142 16.16 -1.23 -8.72
N LYS A 143 17.31 -1.89 -8.52
CA LYS A 143 18.05 -1.83 -7.25
C LYS A 143 18.47 -0.40 -6.91
N GLU A 144 18.93 0.37 -7.90
CA GLU A 144 19.29 1.77 -7.68
C GLU A 144 18.09 2.65 -7.33
N LEU A 145 16.93 2.43 -7.98
CA LEU A 145 15.70 3.15 -7.67
C LEU A 145 15.27 2.91 -6.22
N LEU A 146 15.25 1.66 -5.78
CA LEU A 146 14.88 1.31 -4.41
C LEU A 146 15.91 1.79 -3.39
N LYS A 147 17.19 1.73 -3.71
CA LYS A 147 18.24 2.29 -2.84
C LYS A 147 18.08 3.80 -2.62
N LYS A 148 17.65 4.55 -3.64
CA LYS A 148 17.32 5.97 -3.49
C LYS A 148 16.07 6.21 -2.64
N ALA A 149 15.19 5.23 -2.53
CA ALA A 149 13.99 5.28 -1.70
C ALA A 149 14.24 4.86 -0.23
N GLU A 150 15.42 4.35 0.10
CA GLU A 150 15.79 4.04 1.49
C GLU A 150 15.76 5.29 2.37
N TYR A 151 15.42 5.07 3.64
CA TYR A 151 15.44 6.15 4.62
C TYR A 151 16.85 6.72 4.76
N SER A 152 17.01 8.01 4.43
CA SER A 152 18.22 8.76 4.74
C SER A 152 18.02 9.53 6.04
N SER A 153 18.93 9.36 6.99
CA SER A 153 18.92 10.14 8.24
C SER A 153 19.08 11.65 8.00
N ASP A 154 19.51 12.04 6.82
CA ASP A 154 19.71 13.45 6.43
C ASP A 154 18.38 14.20 6.20
N LEU A 155 17.24 13.48 6.14
CA LEU A 155 15.90 14.07 6.08
C LEU A 155 15.31 14.41 7.47
N SER A 156 16.03 14.17 8.55
CA SER A 156 15.66 14.60 9.88
C SER A 156 16.01 16.08 10.09
N MET A 157 15.11 16.98 9.63
CA MET A 157 15.06 18.37 10.11
C MET A 157 14.27 18.46 11.42
#